data_1cb479a0353221037cc0a2f147cb32fa
#
_entry.id   1cb479a0353221037cc0a2f147cb32fa
#
_cell.length_a   1.000
_cell.length_b   1.000
_cell.length_c   1.000
_cell.angle_alpha   90.00
_cell.angle_beta   90.00
_cell.angle_gamma   90.00
#
_symmetry.space_group_name_H-M   'P 1'
#
loop_
_entity.id
_entity.type
_entity.pdbx_description
1 polymer ?
#
loop_
_entity_poly.entity_id
_entity_poly.type
_entity_poly.pdbx_seq_one_letter_code
_entity_poly.pdbx_strand_id
1 'polypeptide(L)'
;MKRRQGPVVTARKRPQQERSTRLVADILEAAVRVLEREGAPRFTAARVAEAAGVSVGSLYQYFPNKEAMLFRLQTEEWTRTHTLLESILNDTARPPLDRLRLAVQAFFQTEYEEAAFRIALEDAAPLYRESPEAREQKQAGMRVAVAFVNDALPHLTAARRAFVAEVLVTTMSQVGEAVSDKAKSKADVEKWVAEMADMFCAYIEHLAAR
;
A
#
# COMPACT_ATOMS: atom_id res chain seq x y z
N MET A 1 17.06 -24.88 -18.96
CA MET A 1 16.72 -23.44 -18.88
C MET A 1 17.02 -22.94 -17.47
N LYS A 2 18.03 -22.09 -17.28
CA LYS A 2 18.28 -21.46 -15.96
C LYS A 2 17.18 -20.44 -15.71
N ARG A 3 16.35 -20.63 -14.67
CA ARG A 3 15.43 -19.59 -14.18
C ARG A 3 16.26 -18.34 -13.87
N ARG A 4 15.97 -17.22 -14.55
CA ARG A 4 16.50 -15.91 -14.16
C ARG A 4 15.98 -15.65 -12.75
N GLN A 5 16.86 -15.61 -11.76
CA GLN A 5 16.53 -15.08 -10.45
C GLN A 5 16.15 -13.61 -10.63
N GLY A 6 15.01 -13.20 -10.08
CA GLY A 6 14.58 -11.82 -10.07
C GLY A 6 15.58 -10.93 -9.34
N PRO A 7 15.47 -9.59 -9.47
CA PRO A 7 16.36 -8.67 -8.79
C PRO A 7 16.29 -8.84 -7.26
N VAL A 8 17.42 -8.63 -6.58
CA VAL A 8 17.46 -8.59 -5.11
C VAL A 8 16.76 -7.31 -4.66
N VAL A 9 15.61 -7.44 -4.00
CA VAL A 9 14.74 -6.31 -3.60
C VAL A 9 14.90 -5.88 -2.15
N THR A 10 15.68 -6.61 -1.35
CA THR A 10 15.93 -6.28 0.05
C THR A 10 17.13 -5.34 0.20
N ALA A 11 17.05 -4.42 1.18
CA ALA A 11 18.18 -3.54 1.52
C ALA A 11 19.36 -4.37 2.07
N ARG A 12 20.58 -4.05 1.63
CA ARG A 12 21.81 -4.77 2.01
C ARG A 12 22.16 -4.65 3.49
N LYS A 13 21.83 -3.54 4.12
CA LYS A 13 22.26 -3.22 5.47
C LYS A 13 21.11 -2.66 6.28
N ARG A 14 20.82 -3.29 7.41
CA ARG A 14 19.90 -2.72 8.40
C ARG A 14 20.62 -1.59 9.14
N PRO A 15 19.99 -0.44 9.35
CA PRO A 15 20.56 0.64 10.14
C PRO A 15 20.80 0.14 11.57
N GLN A 16 22.04 0.21 12.06
CA GLN A 16 22.39 -0.16 13.44
C GLN A 16 22.65 1.06 14.33
N GLN A 17 22.68 2.26 13.75
CA GLN A 17 22.95 3.51 14.45
C GLN A 17 22.02 4.63 13.94
N GLU A 18 21.65 5.57 14.79
CA GLU A 18 20.77 6.69 14.46
C GLU A 18 21.19 7.46 13.20
N ARG A 19 22.49 7.70 13.01
CA ARG A 19 23.02 8.37 11.82
C ARG A 19 22.75 7.57 10.53
N SER A 20 22.85 6.26 10.59
CA SER A 20 22.57 5.36 9.48
C SER A 20 21.08 5.31 9.15
N THR A 21 20.23 5.33 10.17
CA THR A 21 18.76 5.38 10.03
C THR A 21 18.33 6.69 9.37
N ARG A 22 18.90 7.81 9.82
CA ARG A 22 18.61 9.13 9.24
C ARG A 22 19.04 9.22 7.78
N LEU A 23 20.23 8.71 7.45
CA LEU A 23 20.70 8.70 6.06
C LEU A 23 19.80 7.88 5.14
N VAL A 24 19.30 6.72 5.60
CA VAL A 24 18.33 5.92 4.84
C VAL A 24 17.03 6.69 4.63
N ALA A 25 16.53 7.38 5.65
CA ALA A 25 15.33 8.21 5.53
C ALA A 25 15.53 9.35 4.51
N ASP A 26 16.66 10.06 4.58
CA ASP A 26 17.01 11.14 3.66
C ASP A 26 17.10 10.64 2.19
N ILE A 27 17.67 9.44 1.99
CA ILE A 27 17.72 8.78 0.67
C ILE A 27 16.32 8.44 0.16
N LEU A 28 15.46 7.88 1.01
CA LEU A 28 14.09 7.51 0.61
C LEU A 28 13.23 8.75 0.33
N GLU A 29 13.37 9.81 1.11
CA GLU A 29 12.70 11.08 0.84
C GLU A 29 13.14 11.68 -0.51
N ALA A 30 14.46 11.66 -0.81
CA ALA A 30 14.96 12.07 -2.10
C ALA A 30 14.45 11.17 -3.23
N ALA A 31 14.33 9.86 -2.98
CA ALA A 31 13.78 8.91 -3.94
C ALA A 31 12.32 9.20 -4.28
N VAL A 32 11.48 9.56 -3.28
CA VAL A 32 10.09 10.01 -3.52
C VAL A 32 10.08 11.24 -4.43
N ARG A 33 10.86 12.29 -4.09
CA ARG A 33 10.94 13.51 -4.91
C ARG A 33 11.35 13.24 -6.36
N VAL A 34 12.33 12.34 -6.57
CA VAL A 34 12.77 11.97 -7.93
C VAL A 34 11.67 11.19 -8.66
N LEU A 35 11.00 10.26 -7.97
CA LEU A 35 9.94 9.44 -8.55
C LEU A 35 8.73 10.29 -8.98
N GLU A 36 8.29 11.21 -8.13
CA GLU A 36 7.16 12.12 -8.42
C GLU A 36 7.47 13.09 -9.57
N ARG A 37 8.70 13.61 -9.63
CA ARG A 37 9.07 14.59 -10.65
C ARG A 37 9.38 13.99 -12.01
N GLU A 38 9.92 12.78 -12.05
CA GLU A 38 10.53 12.22 -13.24
C GLU A 38 9.90 10.89 -13.67
N GLY A 39 9.11 10.25 -12.80
CA GLY A 39 8.49 8.95 -13.03
C GLY A 39 9.47 7.78 -12.96
N ALA A 40 8.93 6.55 -12.94
CA ALA A 40 9.71 5.31 -12.87
C ALA A 40 10.73 5.12 -14.02
N PRO A 41 10.45 5.52 -15.29
CA PRO A 41 11.40 5.35 -16.39
C PRO A 41 12.71 6.14 -16.20
N ARG A 42 12.66 7.29 -15.51
CA ARG A 42 13.82 8.14 -15.25
C ARG A 42 14.42 7.97 -13.85
N PHE A 43 13.82 7.13 -13.03
CA PHE A 43 14.31 6.85 -11.68
C PHE A 43 15.64 6.08 -11.73
N THR A 44 16.71 6.70 -11.26
CA THR A 44 18.05 6.09 -11.22
C THR A 44 18.74 6.34 -9.89
N ALA A 45 19.62 5.41 -9.46
CA ALA A 45 20.40 5.57 -8.23
C ALA A 45 21.27 6.84 -8.23
N ALA A 46 21.79 7.25 -9.39
CA ALA A 46 22.58 8.47 -9.52
C ALA A 46 21.76 9.73 -9.22
N ARG A 47 20.53 9.84 -9.75
CA ARG A 47 19.64 10.96 -9.51
C ARG A 47 19.16 11.03 -8.08
N VAL A 48 18.86 9.86 -7.48
CA VAL A 48 18.50 9.80 -6.06
C VAL A 48 19.66 10.21 -5.19
N ALA A 49 20.89 9.74 -5.47
CA ALA A 49 22.08 10.13 -4.72
C ALA A 49 22.36 11.64 -4.81
N GLU A 50 22.23 12.23 -6.00
CA GLU A 50 22.34 13.67 -6.23
C GLU A 50 21.28 14.44 -5.43
N ALA A 51 20.01 14.02 -5.50
CA ALA A 51 18.90 14.66 -4.78
C ALA A 51 19.01 14.52 -3.25
N ALA A 52 19.65 13.45 -2.76
CA ALA A 52 19.93 13.20 -1.34
C ALA A 52 21.22 13.88 -0.85
N GLY A 53 22.04 14.45 -1.74
CA GLY A 53 23.33 15.03 -1.39
C GLY A 53 24.36 13.99 -0.93
N VAL A 54 24.28 12.75 -1.43
CA VAL A 54 25.20 11.66 -1.06
C VAL A 54 25.94 11.10 -2.27
N SER A 55 27.05 10.40 -2.04
CA SER A 55 27.70 9.68 -3.13
C SER A 55 26.88 8.44 -3.54
N VAL A 56 26.94 8.09 -4.84
CA VAL A 56 26.33 6.86 -5.35
C VAL A 56 26.87 5.62 -4.63
N GLY A 57 28.17 5.63 -4.26
CA GLY A 57 28.77 4.56 -3.47
C GLY A 57 28.16 4.43 -2.08
N SER A 58 27.84 5.55 -1.42
CA SER A 58 27.14 5.55 -0.12
C SER A 58 25.72 4.99 -0.25
N LEU A 59 24.99 5.36 -1.29
CA LEU A 59 23.67 4.84 -1.57
C LEU A 59 23.69 3.31 -1.75
N TYR A 60 24.63 2.78 -2.53
CA TYR A 60 24.76 1.34 -2.77
C TYR A 60 25.15 0.52 -1.54
N GLN A 61 25.63 1.14 -0.46
CA GLN A 61 25.83 0.45 0.82
C GLN A 61 24.50 0.01 1.45
N TYR A 62 23.40 0.74 1.18
CA TYR A 62 22.05 0.48 1.74
C TYR A 62 21.13 -0.20 0.73
N PHE A 63 21.15 0.23 -0.51
CA PHE A 63 20.27 -0.27 -1.57
C PHE A 63 21.10 -0.87 -2.70
N PRO A 64 21.04 -2.19 -2.94
CA PRO A 64 21.87 -2.86 -3.96
C PRO A 64 21.55 -2.42 -5.40
N ASN A 65 20.35 -1.92 -5.63
CA ASN A 65 19.83 -1.49 -6.94
C ASN A 65 18.63 -0.54 -6.74
N LYS A 66 18.11 0.01 -7.83
CA LYS A 66 16.95 0.90 -7.81
C LYS A 66 15.66 0.14 -7.42
N GLU A 67 15.57 -1.11 -7.78
CA GLU A 67 14.42 -1.97 -7.47
C GLU A 67 14.26 -2.14 -5.95
N ALA A 68 15.37 -2.26 -5.22
CA ALA A 68 15.33 -2.32 -3.76
C ALA A 68 14.84 -1.01 -3.12
N MET A 69 15.16 0.16 -3.70
CA MET A 69 14.62 1.45 -3.25
C MET A 69 13.11 1.54 -3.51
N LEU A 70 12.69 1.23 -4.74
CA LEU A 70 11.28 1.25 -5.12
C LEU A 70 10.45 0.28 -4.28
N PHE A 71 10.96 -0.93 -4.07
CA PHE A 71 10.30 -1.90 -3.20
C PHE A 71 10.22 -1.43 -1.73
N ARG A 72 11.26 -0.77 -1.23
CA ARG A 72 11.23 -0.18 0.10
C ARG A 72 10.16 0.91 0.24
N LEU A 73 10.06 1.80 -0.75
CA LEU A 73 9.02 2.83 -0.80
C LEU A 73 7.62 2.22 -0.85
N GLN A 74 7.41 1.21 -1.69
CA GLN A 74 6.15 0.48 -1.76
C GLN A 74 5.78 -0.19 -0.43
N THR A 75 6.77 -0.80 0.24
CA THR A 75 6.55 -1.44 1.54
C THR A 75 6.16 -0.42 2.62
N GLU A 76 6.78 0.75 2.63
CA GLU A 76 6.46 1.81 3.59
C GLU A 76 5.07 2.39 3.34
N GLU A 77 4.68 2.54 2.08
CA GLU A 77 3.34 2.95 1.68
C GLU A 77 2.29 1.93 2.14
N TRP A 78 2.45 0.65 1.81
CA TRP A 78 1.56 -0.40 2.27
C TRP A 78 1.45 -0.48 3.80
N THR A 79 2.57 -0.35 4.49
CA THR A 79 2.59 -0.38 5.96
C THR A 79 1.79 0.79 6.56
N ARG A 80 1.93 2.00 6.01
CA ARG A 80 1.15 3.17 6.44
C ARG A 80 -0.34 2.96 6.23
N THR A 81 -0.73 2.53 5.03
CA THR A 81 -2.14 2.25 4.68
C THR A 81 -2.71 1.15 5.56
N HIS A 82 -2.00 0.03 5.75
CA HIS A 82 -2.45 -1.05 6.62
C HIS A 82 -2.62 -0.60 8.07
N THR A 83 -1.66 0.16 8.62
CA THR A 83 -1.75 0.69 9.99
C THR A 83 -2.95 1.63 10.16
N LEU A 84 -3.20 2.50 9.18
CA LEU A 84 -4.35 3.40 9.18
C LEU A 84 -5.66 2.60 9.17
N LEU A 85 -5.81 1.67 8.23
CA LEU A 85 -7.02 0.86 8.12
C LEU A 85 -7.23 -0.04 9.35
N GLU A 86 -6.16 -0.63 9.88
CA GLU A 86 -6.20 -1.42 11.11
C GLU A 86 -6.69 -0.59 12.30
N SER A 87 -6.20 0.62 12.46
CA SER A 87 -6.63 1.51 13.55
C SER A 87 -8.12 1.85 13.47
N ILE A 88 -8.64 2.05 12.25
CA ILE A 88 -10.06 2.35 12.01
C ILE A 88 -10.92 1.11 12.23
N LEU A 89 -10.55 -0.01 11.63
CA LEU A 89 -11.35 -1.23 11.64
C LEU A 89 -11.37 -1.93 13.01
N ASN A 90 -10.35 -1.72 13.85
CA ASN A 90 -10.27 -2.25 15.21
C ASN A 90 -10.86 -1.31 16.29
N ASP A 91 -11.37 -0.13 15.93
CA ASP A 91 -12.04 0.79 16.87
C ASP A 91 -13.42 0.25 17.27
N THR A 92 -13.45 -0.72 18.17
CA THR A 92 -14.68 -1.37 18.64
C THR A 92 -15.63 -0.45 19.43
N ALA A 93 -15.23 0.79 19.73
CA ALA A 93 -16.15 1.79 20.26
C ALA A 93 -17.20 2.23 19.23
N ARG A 94 -16.96 1.96 17.95
CA ARG A 94 -17.87 2.27 16.84
C ARG A 94 -18.53 1.00 16.30
N PRO A 95 -19.79 1.10 15.82
CA PRO A 95 -20.47 0.01 15.11
C PRO A 95 -19.65 -0.46 13.89
N PRO A 96 -19.72 -1.74 13.49
CA PRO A 96 -18.96 -2.28 12.37
C PRO A 96 -19.13 -1.50 11.05
N LEU A 97 -20.37 -1.07 10.74
CA LEU A 97 -20.65 -0.35 9.50
C LEU A 97 -20.02 1.06 9.48
N ASP A 98 -19.99 1.74 10.64
CA ASP A 98 -19.34 3.04 10.75
C ASP A 98 -17.82 2.92 10.54
N ARG A 99 -17.20 1.87 11.10
CA ARG A 99 -15.79 1.55 10.87
C ARG A 99 -15.51 1.26 9.39
N LEU A 100 -16.39 0.51 8.75
CA LEU A 100 -16.24 0.19 7.32
C LEU A 100 -16.36 1.44 6.46
N ARG A 101 -17.32 2.33 6.71
CA ARG A 101 -17.44 3.63 6.01
C ARG A 101 -16.18 4.47 6.16
N LEU A 102 -15.68 4.60 7.37
CA LEU A 102 -14.44 5.35 7.64
C LEU A 102 -13.22 4.71 6.96
N ALA A 103 -13.12 3.39 6.94
CA ALA A 103 -12.02 2.69 6.26
C ALA A 103 -12.07 2.89 4.74
N VAL A 104 -13.25 2.83 4.12
CA VAL A 104 -13.44 3.14 2.69
C VAL A 104 -13.02 4.58 2.42
N GLN A 105 -13.50 5.54 3.22
CA GLN A 105 -13.15 6.96 3.06
C GLN A 105 -11.62 7.17 3.15
N ALA A 106 -10.99 6.63 4.20
CA ALA A 106 -9.55 6.78 4.42
C ALA A 106 -8.75 6.16 3.28
N PHE A 107 -9.13 4.97 2.80
CA PHE A 107 -8.44 4.30 1.71
C PHE A 107 -8.50 5.11 0.41
N PHE A 108 -9.68 5.53 -0.04
CA PHE A 108 -9.83 6.30 -1.28
C PHE A 108 -9.19 7.68 -1.19
N GLN A 109 -9.16 8.28 0.00
CA GLN A 109 -8.47 9.55 0.19
C GLN A 109 -6.95 9.39 0.04
N THR A 110 -6.34 8.35 0.62
CA THR A 110 -4.91 8.07 0.43
C THR A 110 -4.60 7.71 -1.02
N GLU A 111 -5.46 6.92 -1.71
CA GLU A 111 -5.32 6.63 -3.15
C GLU A 111 -5.23 7.91 -3.99
N TYR A 112 -6.08 8.88 -3.70
CA TYR A 112 -6.10 10.15 -4.44
C TYR A 112 -4.93 11.07 -4.08
N GLU A 113 -4.63 11.24 -2.80
CA GLU A 113 -3.56 12.14 -2.33
C GLU A 113 -2.17 11.67 -2.80
N GLU A 114 -1.97 10.36 -2.91
CA GLU A 114 -0.70 9.76 -3.32
C GLU A 114 -0.74 9.22 -4.77
N ALA A 115 -1.72 9.62 -5.58
CA ALA A 115 -1.96 9.03 -6.91
C ALA A 115 -0.71 9.03 -7.81
N ALA A 116 -0.02 10.17 -7.95
CA ALA A 116 1.18 10.27 -8.79
C ALA A 116 2.31 9.33 -8.30
N PHE A 117 2.48 9.21 -6.98
CA PHE A 117 3.46 8.32 -6.37
C PHE A 117 3.09 6.84 -6.58
N ARG A 118 1.80 6.49 -6.39
CA ARG A 118 1.30 5.13 -6.59
C ARG A 118 1.40 4.66 -8.03
N ILE A 119 1.03 5.52 -8.99
CA ILE A 119 1.18 5.23 -10.43
C ILE A 119 2.65 4.94 -10.76
N ALA A 120 3.57 5.77 -10.26
CA ALA A 120 4.99 5.57 -10.50
C ALA A 120 5.54 4.28 -9.85
N LEU A 121 5.03 3.88 -8.68
CA LEU A 121 5.36 2.60 -8.04
C LEU A 121 4.73 1.41 -8.79
N GLU A 122 3.50 1.54 -9.31
CA GLU A 122 2.84 0.49 -10.10
C GLU A 122 3.62 0.17 -11.38
N ASP A 123 4.14 1.19 -12.07
CA ASP A 123 5.06 1.02 -13.22
C ASP A 123 6.31 0.19 -12.87
N ALA A 124 6.76 0.26 -11.63
CA ALA A 124 7.92 -0.48 -11.14
C ALA A 124 7.56 -1.86 -10.55
N ALA A 125 6.29 -2.09 -10.19
CA ALA A 125 5.82 -3.30 -9.50
C ALA A 125 6.19 -4.62 -10.19
N PRO A 126 6.21 -4.76 -11.54
CA PRO A 126 6.64 -5.98 -12.21
C PRO A 126 8.04 -6.46 -11.81
N LEU A 127 8.90 -5.55 -11.30
CA LEU A 127 10.26 -5.87 -10.89
C LEU A 127 10.33 -6.68 -9.58
N TYR A 128 9.32 -6.58 -8.71
CA TYR A 128 9.32 -7.18 -7.36
C TYR A 128 7.99 -7.78 -6.91
N ARG A 129 6.92 -7.69 -7.71
CA ARG A 129 5.55 -8.17 -7.36
C ARG A 129 5.50 -9.61 -6.85
N GLU A 130 6.36 -10.47 -7.40
CA GLU A 130 6.43 -11.89 -7.06
C GLU A 130 7.45 -12.22 -5.97
N SER A 131 8.03 -11.21 -5.30
CA SER A 131 8.96 -11.45 -4.19
C SER A 131 8.21 -12.03 -2.97
N PRO A 132 8.90 -12.83 -2.11
CA PRO A 132 8.32 -13.32 -0.87
C PRO A 132 7.84 -12.19 0.04
N GLU A 133 8.61 -11.11 0.08
CA GLU A 133 8.33 -9.93 0.90
C GLU A 133 7.07 -9.19 0.42
N ALA A 134 6.85 -9.07 -0.90
CA ALA A 134 5.63 -8.49 -1.45
C ALA A 134 4.39 -9.34 -1.12
N ARG A 135 4.53 -10.67 -1.16
CA ARG A 135 3.45 -11.58 -0.76
C ARG A 135 3.12 -11.45 0.73
N GLU A 136 4.12 -11.29 1.59
CA GLU A 136 3.91 -11.08 3.03
C GLU A 136 3.14 -9.79 3.31
N GLN A 137 3.46 -8.69 2.62
CA GLN A 137 2.73 -7.42 2.74
C GLN A 137 1.26 -7.56 2.33
N LYS A 138 0.98 -8.23 1.20
CA LYS A 138 -0.40 -8.52 0.80
C LYS A 138 -1.16 -9.34 1.84
N GLN A 139 -0.50 -10.34 2.44
CA GLN A 139 -1.10 -11.14 3.52
C GLN A 139 -1.36 -10.30 4.78
N ALA A 140 -0.52 -9.30 5.09
CA ALA A 140 -0.73 -8.41 6.21
C ALA A 140 -2.02 -7.60 6.05
N GLY A 141 -2.26 -6.99 4.88
CA GLY A 141 -3.52 -6.29 4.59
C GLY A 141 -4.74 -7.21 4.66
N MET A 142 -4.63 -8.43 4.13
CA MET A 142 -5.72 -9.40 4.22
C MET A 142 -6.05 -9.77 5.67
N ARG A 143 -5.06 -9.89 6.56
CA ARG A 143 -5.29 -10.18 7.99
C ARG A 143 -6.14 -9.10 8.66
N VAL A 144 -5.93 -7.82 8.34
CA VAL A 144 -6.74 -6.70 8.86
C VAL A 144 -8.20 -6.86 8.44
N ALA A 145 -8.46 -7.12 7.16
CA ALA A 145 -9.81 -7.31 6.66
C ALA A 145 -10.51 -8.55 7.26
N VAL A 146 -9.77 -9.67 7.40
CA VAL A 146 -10.31 -10.89 8.02
C VAL A 146 -10.66 -10.64 9.50
N ALA A 147 -9.83 -9.91 10.24
CA ALA A 147 -10.12 -9.56 11.63
C ALA A 147 -11.41 -8.74 11.75
N PHE A 148 -11.58 -7.74 10.91
CA PHE A 148 -12.82 -6.96 10.83
C PHE A 148 -14.05 -7.83 10.52
N VAL A 149 -13.98 -8.68 9.48
CA VAL A 149 -15.09 -9.55 9.10
C VAL A 149 -15.42 -10.58 10.18
N ASN A 150 -14.41 -11.06 10.92
CA ASN A 150 -14.61 -11.95 12.07
C ASN A 150 -15.44 -11.28 13.18
N ASP A 151 -15.22 -10.00 13.42
CA ASP A 151 -15.98 -9.21 14.40
C ASP A 151 -17.38 -8.85 13.87
N ALA A 152 -17.49 -8.39 12.63
CA ALA A 152 -18.74 -7.95 12.03
C ALA A 152 -19.74 -9.10 11.74
N LEU A 153 -19.25 -10.30 11.39
CA LEU A 153 -20.05 -11.44 10.95
C LEU A 153 -19.66 -12.75 11.69
N PRO A 154 -19.73 -12.78 13.03
CA PRO A 154 -19.23 -13.93 13.81
C PRO A 154 -20.02 -15.23 13.56
N HIS A 155 -21.28 -15.14 13.11
CA HIS A 155 -22.17 -16.28 12.82
C HIS A 155 -21.80 -17.03 11.53
N LEU A 156 -21.03 -16.42 10.62
CA LEU A 156 -20.60 -17.10 9.40
C LEU A 156 -19.45 -18.08 9.66
N THR A 157 -19.32 -19.09 8.80
CA THR A 157 -18.17 -20.01 8.86
C THR A 157 -16.86 -19.29 8.56
N ALA A 158 -15.74 -19.78 9.11
CA ALA A 158 -14.42 -19.19 8.87
C ALA A 158 -14.08 -19.06 7.37
N ALA A 159 -14.41 -20.07 6.56
CA ALA A 159 -14.21 -20.05 5.13
C ALA A 159 -15.03 -18.93 4.44
N ARG A 160 -16.29 -18.73 4.87
CA ARG A 160 -17.14 -17.67 4.33
C ARG A 160 -16.63 -16.29 4.71
N ARG A 161 -16.21 -16.10 5.97
CA ARG A 161 -15.62 -14.85 6.43
C ARG A 161 -14.34 -14.48 5.65
N ALA A 162 -13.46 -15.46 5.44
CA ALA A 162 -12.25 -15.25 4.65
C ALA A 162 -12.58 -14.81 3.22
N PHE A 163 -13.56 -15.45 2.57
CA PHE A 163 -13.99 -15.06 1.22
C PHE A 163 -14.66 -13.68 1.18
N VAL A 164 -15.46 -13.32 2.19
CA VAL A 164 -16.01 -11.96 2.31
C VAL A 164 -14.90 -10.92 2.42
N ALA A 165 -13.89 -11.16 3.25
CA ALA A 165 -12.72 -10.28 3.36
C ALA A 165 -11.98 -10.15 2.01
N GLU A 166 -11.79 -11.25 1.29
CA GLU A 166 -11.17 -11.25 -0.03
C GLU A 166 -11.97 -10.41 -1.04
N VAL A 167 -13.30 -10.54 -1.05
CA VAL A 167 -14.19 -9.73 -1.91
C VAL A 167 -14.03 -8.24 -1.59
N LEU A 168 -14.07 -7.85 -0.31
CA LEU A 168 -13.91 -6.45 0.10
C LEU A 168 -12.55 -5.90 -0.31
N VAL A 169 -11.45 -6.59 0.00
CA VAL A 169 -10.09 -6.15 -0.31
C VAL A 169 -9.87 -6.05 -1.81
N THR A 170 -10.24 -7.09 -2.56
CA THR A 170 -10.03 -7.11 -4.02
C THR A 170 -10.83 -5.99 -4.70
N THR A 171 -12.10 -5.84 -4.34
CA THR A 171 -12.95 -4.79 -4.93
C THR A 171 -12.41 -3.40 -4.57
N MET A 172 -12.05 -3.16 -3.31
CA MET A 172 -11.54 -1.88 -2.87
C MET A 172 -10.22 -1.52 -3.58
N SER A 173 -9.29 -2.46 -3.71
CA SER A 173 -8.01 -2.22 -4.39
C SER A 173 -8.19 -1.93 -5.89
N GLN A 174 -9.01 -2.73 -6.59
CA GLN A 174 -9.22 -2.54 -8.03
C GLN A 174 -9.97 -1.25 -8.36
N VAL A 175 -10.96 -0.89 -7.54
CA VAL A 175 -11.68 0.38 -7.72
C VAL A 175 -10.80 1.57 -7.30
N GLY A 176 -10.00 1.44 -6.24
CA GLY A 176 -9.05 2.47 -5.80
C GLY A 176 -8.04 2.83 -6.89
N GLU A 177 -7.42 1.82 -7.52
CA GLU A 177 -6.54 1.99 -8.67
C GLU A 177 -7.24 2.74 -9.82
N ALA A 178 -8.44 2.29 -10.20
CA ALA A 178 -9.21 2.92 -11.26
C ALA A 178 -9.64 4.37 -10.94
N VAL A 179 -9.87 4.69 -9.66
CA VAL A 179 -10.21 6.05 -9.20
C VAL A 179 -8.98 6.94 -9.19
N SER A 180 -7.82 6.44 -8.71
CA SER A 180 -6.54 7.18 -8.76
C SER A 180 -6.21 7.66 -10.18
N ASP A 181 -6.46 6.82 -11.19
CA ASP A 181 -6.22 7.16 -12.60
C ASP A 181 -7.20 8.19 -13.17
N LYS A 182 -8.45 8.21 -12.70
CA LYS A 182 -9.55 8.93 -13.35
C LYS A 182 -10.02 10.17 -12.60
N ALA A 183 -9.88 10.19 -11.27
CA ALA A 183 -10.39 11.30 -10.45
C ALA A 183 -9.61 12.58 -10.73
N LYS A 184 -10.34 13.64 -11.12
CA LYS A 184 -9.77 14.95 -11.42
C LYS A 184 -9.87 15.93 -10.25
N SER A 185 -10.66 15.57 -9.23
CA SER A 185 -10.93 16.43 -8.09
C SER A 185 -11.28 15.61 -6.84
N LYS A 186 -11.12 16.23 -5.68
CA LYS A 186 -11.58 15.65 -4.42
C LYS A 186 -13.08 15.33 -4.43
N ALA A 187 -13.89 16.16 -5.08
CA ALA A 187 -15.33 15.93 -5.21
C ALA A 187 -15.66 14.67 -6.05
N ASP A 188 -14.81 14.30 -7.01
CA ASP A 188 -14.98 13.04 -7.74
C ASP A 188 -14.67 11.83 -6.84
N VAL A 189 -13.64 11.94 -6.02
CA VAL A 189 -13.31 10.89 -5.03
C VAL A 189 -14.43 10.72 -4.01
N GLU A 190 -15.00 11.82 -3.50
CA GLU A 190 -16.11 11.79 -2.53
C GLU A 190 -17.34 11.04 -3.05
N LYS A 191 -17.63 11.15 -4.37
CA LYS A 191 -18.70 10.36 -5.02
C LYS A 191 -18.38 8.86 -4.97
N TRP A 192 -17.17 8.47 -5.34
CA TRP A 192 -16.76 7.07 -5.27
C TRP A 192 -16.78 6.52 -3.85
N VAL A 193 -16.34 7.32 -2.87
CA VAL A 193 -16.38 6.96 -1.45
C VAL A 193 -17.82 6.66 -1.01
N ALA A 194 -18.78 7.53 -1.36
CA ALA A 194 -20.17 7.35 -0.99
C ALA A 194 -20.75 6.03 -1.53
N GLU A 195 -20.63 5.81 -2.84
CA GLU A 195 -21.17 4.60 -3.49
C GLU A 195 -20.50 3.31 -3.00
N MET A 196 -19.16 3.32 -2.84
CA MET A 196 -18.44 2.15 -2.36
C MET A 196 -18.75 1.84 -0.89
N ALA A 197 -18.87 2.87 -0.05
CA ALA A 197 -19.25 2.69 1.35
C ALA A 197 -20.66 2.13 1.48
N ASP A 198 -21.62 2.65 0.71
CA ASP A 198 -23.01 2.15 0.71
C ASP A 198 -23.09 0.72 0.18
N MET A 199 -22.39 0.40 -0.90
CA MET A 199 -22.32 -0.95 -1.46
C MET A 199 -21.77 -1.96 -0.44
N PHE A 200 -20.66 -1.63 0.21
CA PHE A 200 -20.04 -2.53 1.20
C PHE A 200 -20.90 -2.68 2.47
N CYS A 201 -21.47 -1.58 2.97
CA CYS A 201 -22.35 -1.63 4.13
C CYS A 201 -23.60 -2.47 3.84
N ALA A 202 -24.27 -2.26 2.69
CA ALA A 202 -25.42 -3.06 2.30
C ALA A 202 -25.06 -4.56 2.16
N TYR A 203 -23.87 -4.88 1.65
CA TYR A 203 -23.42 -6.26 1.56
C TYR A 203 -23.20 -6.90 2.93
N ILE A 204 -22.56 -6.20 3.87
CA ILE A 204 -22.35 -6.68 5.24
C ILE A 204 -23.68 -6.81 5.97
N GLU A 205 -24.59 -5.83 5.89
CA GLU A 205 -25.95 -5.89 6.46
C GLU A 205 -26.75 -7.09 5.95
N HIS A 206 -26.70 -7.31 4.63
CA HIS A 206 -27.39 -8.46 4.02
C HIS A 206 -26.85 -9.80 4.54
N LEU A 207 -25.54 -9.90 4.76
CA LEU A 207 -24.93 -11.10 5.34
C LEU A 207 -25.24 -11.25 6.83
N ALA A 208 -25.34 -10.15 7.58
CA ALA A 208 -25.67 -10.16 9.00
C ALA A 208 -27.13 -10.56 9.27
N ALA A 209 -28.05 -10.35 8.32
CA ALA A 209 -29.47 -10.69 8.42
C ALA A 209 -29.79 -12.16 8.08
N ARG A 210 -28.82 -12.96 7.70
CA ARG A 210 -28.96 -14.38 7.32
C ARG A 210 -28.53 -15.31 8.43
#